data_771d9cc36eb70fcae58349663c6328b1
#
_entry.id   771d9cc36eb70fcae58349663c6328b1
#
_cell.length_a   1.000
_cell.length_b   1.000
_cell.length_c   1.000
_cell.angle_alpha   90.00
_cell.angle_beta   90.00
_cell.angle_gamma   90.00
#
_symmetry.space_group_name_H-M   'P 1'
#
loop_
_entity.id
_entity.type
_entity.pdbx_description
1 polymer ?
#
loop_
_entity_poly.entity_id
_entity_poly.type
_entity_poly.pdbx_seq_one_letter_code
_entity_poly.pdbx_strand_id
1 'polypeptide(L)'
;VSPNKPQRQRPGGGTTLAPSNESLHVGDVPPVSTEPFEQPPTPTEVEPERTAPADEAPAEPKKPAKAAGKPRKRPASTAPARQAWEASVLLARTDPRGWDPYSVRLPEELWERLEKRVAADQASYRIPKLAMSHYINAALDRVPADAAEAAQMGQDQLASQGLRPPASRSSGTRLHRDVLKRMELLPVQLRRAARPGLLGHLQAAAIAVFLNELDAE
;
A
#
# COMPACT_ATOMS: atom_id res chain seq x y z
N VAL A 1 24.56 46.95 -31.34
CA VAL A 1 25.72 46.73 -30.43
C VAL A 1 25.14 46.28 -29.11
N SER A 2 25.11 44.96 -28.86
CA SER A 2 24.63 44.35 -27.60
C SER A 2 25.82 44.07 -26.69
N PRO A 3 25.76 44.37 -25.40
CA PRO A 3 26.88 44.13 -24.50
C PRO A 3 26.90 42.67 -24.02
N ASN A 4 28.09 42.09 -24.08
CA ASN A 4 28.50 40.77 -23.60
C ASN A 4 28.22 40.57 -22.10
N LYS A 5 27.54 39.50 -21.75
CA LYS A 5 27.42 39.02 -20.34
C LYS A 5 28.67 38.18 -20.00
N PRO A 6 29.31 38.39 -18.84
CA PRO A 6 30.44 37.56 -18.43
C PRO A 6 29.99 36.18 -17.94
N GLN A 7 30.65 35.15 -18.48
CA GLN A 7 30.55 33.74 -18.06
C GLN A 7 31.18 33.58 -16.66
N ARG A 8 30.40 33.12 -15.70
CA ARG A 8 30.92 32.69 -14.39
C ARG A 8 31.60 31.33 -14.55
N GLN A 9 32.92 31.29 -14.44
CA GLN A 9 33.68 30.05 -14.24
C GLN A 9 33.42 29.49 -12.86
N ARG A 10 33.03 28.23 -12.81
CA ARG A 10 32.96 27.43 -11.56
C ARG A 10 34.37 26.90 -11.24
N PRO A 11 34.89 27.06 -10.02
CA PRO A 11 36.12 26.41 -9.62
C PRO A 11 35.89 24.91 -9.46
N GLY A 12 36.63 24.10 -10.19
CA GLY A 12 36.72 22.67 -10.02
C GLY A 12 37.50 22.32 -8.76
N GLY A 13 36.82 21.77 -7.77
CA GLY A 13 37.43 21.16 -6.61
C GLY A 13 37.38 19.63 -6.75
N GLY A 14 38.42 19.08 -7.42
CA GLY A 14 38.65 17.63 -7.39
C GLY A 14 39.27 17.22 -6.06
N THR A 15 38.52 16.57 -5.22
CA THR A 15 39.07 15.83 -4.06
C THR A 15 39.03 14.35 -4.37
N THR A 16 40.17 13.82 -4.80
CA THR A 16 40.43 12.39 -4.93
C THR A 16 40.60 11.83 -3.52
N LEU A 17 39.60 11.16 -2.98
CA LEU A 17 39.75 10.35 -1.79
C LEU A 17 40.21 8.96 -2.19
N ALA A 18 41.46 8.65 -1.83
CA ALA A 18 42.02 7.30 -1.88
C ALA A 18 41.28 6.39 -0.87
N PRO A 19 41.04 5.10 -1.19
CA PRO A 19 40.49 4.17 -0.24
C PRO A 19 41.59 3.79 0.78
N SER A 20 41.41 4.21 2.03
CA SER A 20 42.16 3.70 3.16
C SER A 20 41.64 2.30 3.51
N ASN A 21 42.45 1.28 3.20
CA ASN A 21 42.31 -0.05 3.75
C ASN A 21 42.73 -0.01 5.23
N GLU A 22 41.86 0.29 6.13
CA GLU A 22 42.07 0.01 7.54
C GLU A 22 41.52 -1.37 7.89
N SER A 23 42.47 -2.27 8.19
CA SER A 23 42.23 -3.58 8.79
C SER A 23 41.30 -3.45 9.97
N LEU A 24 40.11 -4.03 9.85
CA LEU A 24 39.24 -4.25 11.00
C LEU A 24 39.89 -5.27 11.92
N HIS A 25 40.46 -4.80 13.01
CA HIS A 25 40.83 -5.61 14.16
C HIS A 25 39.56 -6.35 14.65
N VAL A 26 39.70 -7.68 14.61
CA VAL A 26 38.78 -8.60 15.30
C VAL A 26 38.98 -8.34 16.80
N GLY A 27 38.14 -7.44 17.35
CA GLY A 27 38.08 -7.18 18.77
C GLY A 27 37.37 -8.32 19.49
N ASP A 28 38.02 -8.80 20.53
CA ASP A 28 37.56 -9.74 21.53
C ASP A 28 36.06 -9.60 21.84
N VAL A 29 35.33 -10.68 21.62
CA VAL A 29 33.95 -10.82 22.07
C VAL A 29 34.00 -11.26 23.53
N PRO A 30 33.52 -10.47 24.49
CA PRO A 30 33.43 -10.91 25.88
C PRO A 30 32.46 -12.09 25.99
N PRO A 31 32.74 -13.06 26.90
CA PRO A 31 31.88 -14.22 27.08
C PRO A 31 30.51 -13.80 27.56
N VAL A 32 29.48 -14.28 26.86
CA VAL A 32 28.08 -14.15 27.23
C VAL A 32 27.86 -14.87 28.56
N SER A 33 27.62 -14.10 29.63
CA SER A 33 27.17 -14.62 30.92
C SER A 33 25.80 -15.30 30.73
N THR A 34 25.81 -16.60 30.89
CA THR A 34 24.58 -17.39 30.94
C THR A 34 24.00 -17.27 32.35
N GLU A 35 23.22 -16.25 32.61
CA GLU A 35 22.36 -16.22 33.80
C GLU A 35 21.14 -17.15 33.55
N PRO A 36 20.81 -18.02 34.52
CA PRO A 36 19.66 -18.89 34.37
C PRO A 36 18.36 -18.06 34.45
N PHE A 37 17.54 -18.26 33.42
CA PHE A 37 16.20 -17.66 33.33
C PHE A 37 15.35 -18.20 34.50
N GLU A 38 15.11 -17.34 35.48
CA GLU A 38 14.15 -17.60 36.55
C GLU A 38 12.73 -17.66 35.94
N GLN A 39 12.09 -18.82 36.11
CA GLN A 39 10.70 -19.04 35.69
C GLN A 39 9.76 -18.15 36.49
N PRO A 40 8.78 -17.49 35.87
CA PRO A 40 7.77 -16.74 36.61
C PRO A 40 6.89 -17.69 37.40
N PRO A 41 6.43 -17.29 38.60
CA PRO A 41 5.61 -18.14 39.46
C PRO A 41 4.22 -18.40 38.84
N THR A 42 3.82 -19.66 38.94
CA THR A 42 2.48 -20.16 38.58
C THR A 42 1.39 -19.40 39.35
N PRO A 43 0.31 -18.96 38.68
CA PRO A 43 -0.82 -18.38 39.39
C PRO A 43 -1.54 -19.44 40.23
N THR A 44 -1.62 -19.16 41.51
CA THR A 44 -2.43 -19.94 42.48
C THR A 44 -3.91 -19.83 42.11
N GLU A 45 -4.51 -20.98 41.90
CA GLU A 45 -5.94 -21.21 41.74
C GLU A 45 -6.66 -20.76 43.01
N VAL A 46 -7.48 -19.72 42.93
CA VAL A 46 -8.38 -19.29 44.00
C VAL A 46 -9.78 -19.73 43.63
N GLU A 47 -10.25 -20.71 44.42
CA GLU A 47 -11.58 -21.26 44.42
C GLU A 47 -12.64 -20.19 44.76
N PRO A 48 -13.76 -20.07 44.04
CA PRO A 48 -14.78 -19.08 44.36
C PRO A 48 -15.77 -19.66 45.38
N GLU A 49 -15.77 -19.01 46.54
CA GLU A 49 -16.78 -19.23 47.59
C GLU A 49 -18.16 -18.69 47.18
N ARG A 50 -19.14 -19.59 47.20
CA ARG A 50 -20.57 -19.33 46.97
C ARG A 50 -21.16 -18.52 48.12
N THR A 51 -21.80 -17.42 47.80
CA THR A 51 -22.94 -16.91 48.59
C THR A 51 -23.94 -16.19 47.69
N ALA A 52 -25.16 -16.72 47.59
CA ALA A 52 -26.39 -16.04 47.23
C ALA A 52 -27.16 -15.74 48.55
N PRO A 53 -28.29 -14.99 48.59
CA PRO A 53 -29.16 -14.52 47.53
C PRO A 53 -29.72 -13.06 47.69
N ALA A 54 -30.44 -12.64 46.65
CA ALA A 54 -31.64 -11.76 46.63
C ALA A 54 -31.45 -10.27 46.89
N ASP A 55 -31.69 -9.46 45.84
CA ASP A 55 -32.79 -8.48 45.94
C ASP A 55 -33.26 -8.08 44.50
N GLU A 56 -34.57 -8.15 44.32
CA GLU A 56 -35.30 -7.80 43.10
C GLU A 56 -35.35 -6.28 43.00
N ALA A 57 -34.84 -5.70 41.85
CA ALA A 57 -35.16 -4.32 41.44
C ALA A 57 -35.56 -4.30 39.97
N PRO A 58 -36.56 -3.51 39.57
CA PRO A 58 -37.30 -3.66 38.32
C PRO A 58 -36.49 -3.28 37.07
N ALA A 59 -36.67 -4.10 36.04
CA ALA A 59 -36.03 -3.95 34.74
C ALA A 59 -36.47 -2.69 34.02
N GLU A 60 -35.55 -1.75 33.81
CA GLU A 60 -35.67 -0.71 32.78
C GLU A 60 -35.62 -1.33 31.38
N PRO A 61 -36.43 -0.84 30.41
CA PRO A 61 -36.46 -1.41 29.07
C PRO A 61 -35.15 -1.03 28.33
N LYS A 62 -34.30 -2.03 28.11
CA LYS A 62 -33.09 -1.91 27.28
C LYS A 62 -33.49 -1.48 25.87
N LYS A 63 -33.10 -0.25 25.44
CA LYS A 63 -33.11 0.19 24.05
C LYS A 63 -32.45 -0.88 23.18
N PRO A 64 -33.05 -1.22 22.02
CA PRO A 64 -32.45 -2.21 21.13
C PRO A 64 -31.07 -1.70 20.68
N ALA A 65 -30.03 -2.42 21.07
CA ALA A 65 -28.67 -2.21 20.56
C ALA A 65 -28.74 -2.34 19.03
N LYS A 66 -28.43 -1.24 18.31
CA LYS A 66 -28.19 -1.27 16.87
C LYS A 66 -27.19 -2.37 16.61
N ALA A 67 -27.63 -3.46 16.02
CA ALA A 67 -26.77 -4.53 15.55
C ALA A 67 -25.71 -3.92 14.65
N ALA A 68 -24.47 -3.90 15.13
CA ALA A 68 -23.31 -3.55 14.33
C ALA A 68 -23.26 -4.58 13.19
N GLY A 69 -23.77 -4.19 12.03
CA GLY A 69 -23.76 -5.03 10.84
C GLY A 69 -22.32 -5.44 10.57
N LYS A 70 -22.07 -6.75 10.45
CA LYS A 70 -20.79 -7.28 10.00
C LYS A 70 -20.36 -6.48 8.78
N PRO A 71 -19.10 -6.01 8.69
CA PRO A 71 -18.62 -5.27 7.54
C PRO A 71 -18.84 -6.11 6.28
N ARG A 72 -19.81 -5.73 5.46
CA ARG A 72 -20.03 -6.36 4.16
C ARG A 72 -18.76 -6.15 3.36
N LYS A 73 -18.10 -7.23 2.96
CA LYS A 73 -17.00 -7.18 2.00
C LYS A 73 -17.55 -6.50 0.75
N ARG A 74 -17.05 -5.30 0.47
CA ARG A 74 -17.39 -4.59 -0.76
C ARG A 74 -16.81 -5.39 -1.91
N PRO A 75 -17.61 -5.86 -2.89
CA PRO A 75 -17.08 -6.55 -4.05
C PRO A 75 -16.12 -5.62 -4.81
N ALA A 76 -15.16 -6.21 -5.52
CA ALA A 76 -14.32 -5.45 -6.44
C ALA A 76 -15.20 -4.71 -7.45
N SER A 77 -14.76 -3.52 -7.87
CA SER A 77 -15.47 -2.76 -8.88
C SER A 77 -15.33 -3.46 -10.24
N THR A 78 -16.45 -3.84 -10.85
CA THR A 78 -16.52 -4.38 -12.21
C THR A 78 -16.84 -3.29 -13.24
N ALA A 79 -16.86 -2.04 -12.82
CA ALA A 79 -17.13 -0.92 -13.70
C ALA A 79 -16.06 -0.78 -14.80
N PRO A 80 -16.41 -0.30 -16.02
CA PRO A 80 -15.45 0.07 -17.05
C PRO A 80 -14.36 0.98 -16.51
N ALA A 81 -13.16 0.93 -17.08
CA ALA A 81 -12.00 1.66 -16.55
C ALA A 81 -12.26 3.16 -16.43
N ARG A 82 -12.89 3.73 -17.44
CA ARG A 82 -13.26 5.16 -17.45
C ARG A 82 -14.23 5.53 -16.33
N GLN A 83 -15.26 4.74 -16.14
CA GLN A 83 -16.23 4.98 -15.07
C GLN A 83 -15.58 4.87 -13.68
N ALA A 84 -14.69 3.88 -13.48
CA ALA A 84 -13.94 3.72 -12.23
C ALA A 84 -13.01 4.92 -11.98
N TRP A 85 -12.35 5.42 -13.01
CA TRP A 85 -11.52 6.62 -12.94
C TRP A 85 -12.35 7.87 -12.60
N GLU A 86 -13.46 8.11 -13.29
CA GLU A 86 -14.37 9.24 -13.02
C GLU A 86 -14.92 9.19 -11.59
N ALA A 87 -15.28 8.00 -11.12
CA ALA A 87 -15.71 7.80 -9.73
C ALA A 87 -14.60 8.12 -8.73
N SER A 88 -13.36 7.74 -9.01
CA SER A 88 -12.20 8.06 -8.18
C SER A 88 -11.93 9.58 -8.12
N VAL A 89 -12.02 10.27 -9.27
CA VAL A 89 -11.88 11.74 -9.33
C VAL A 89 -13.02 12.43 -8.57
N LEU A 90 -14.25 11.97 -8.72
CA LEU A 90 -15.40 12.49 -7.98
C LEU A 90 -15.22 12.28 -6.47
N LEU A 91 -14.78 11.11 -6.06
CA LEU A 91 -14.53 10.77 -4.66
C LEU A 91 -13.47 11.68 -4.03
N ALA A 92 -12.42 12.02 -4.77
CA ALA A 92 -11.40 12.96 -4.29
C ALA A 92 -11.94 14.39 -4.07
N ARG A 93 -13.02 14.76 -4.75
CA ARG A 93 -13.69 16.04 -4.58
C ARG A 93 -14.71 16.04 -3.44
N THR A 94 -15.44 14.93 -3.28
CA THR A 94 -16.52 14.80 -2.30
C THR A 94 -16.03 14.39 -0.92
N ASP A 95 -14.98 13.58 -0.83
CA ASP A 95 -14.33 13.18 0.43
C ASP A 95 -12.80 13.37 0.38
N PRO A 96 -12.29 14.61 0.34
CA PRO A 96 -10.85 14.86 0.28
C PRO A 96 -10.09 14.41 1.53
N ARG A 97 -10.77 14.27 2.67
CA ARG A 97 -10.17 13.80 3.94
C ARG A 97 -10.11 12.28 4.06
N GLY A 98 -10.77 11.57 3.17
CA GLY A 98 -10.77 10.11 3.13
C GLY A 98 -9.58 9.49 2.40
N TRP A 99 -8.55 10.27 2.07
CA TRP A 99 -7.39 9.84 1.30
C TRP A 99 -6.14 9.81 2.17
N ASP A 100 -5.66 8.61 2.44
CA ASP A 100 -4.52 8.35 3.30
C ASP A 100 -3.27 7.99 2.48
N PRO A 101 -2.05 8.28 3.02
CA PRO A 101 -0.81 7.98 2.32
C PRO A 101 -0.62 6.47 2.17
N TYR A 102 -0.13 6.07 1.00
CA TYR A 102 0.17 4.70 0.65
C TYR A 102 1.41 4.64 -0.24
N SER A 103 2.21 3.58 -0.12
CA SER A 103 3.39 3.37 -0.96
C SER A 103 3.12 2.27 -1.98
N VAL A 104 3.36 2.57 -3.25
CA VAL A 104 3.23 1.64 -4.38
C VAL A 104 4.58 1.45 -5.02
N ARG A 105 4.92 0.20 -5.33
CA ARG A 105 6.14 -0.14 -6.07
C ARG A 105 5.78 -0.67 -7.44
N LEU A 106 6.19 0.04 -8.49
CA LEU A 106 5.88 -0.29 -9.87
C LEU A 106 7.14 -0.33 -10.72
N PRO A 107 7.14 -1.11 -11.85
CA PRO A 107 8.12 -0.98 -12.90
C PRO A 107 8.22 0.46 -13.43
N GLU A 108 9.42 0.90 -13.78
CA GLU A 108 9.67 2.26 -14.28
C GLU A 108 8.81 2.58 -15.50
N GLU A 109 8.72 1.66 -16.45
CA GLU A 109 7.90 1.80 -17.66
C GLU A 109 6.41 2.07 -17.34
N LEU A 110 5.89 1.44 -16.27
CA LEU A 110 4.52 1.62 -15.86
C LEU A 110 4.29 2.99 -15.20
N TRP A 111 5.30 3.50 -14.48
CA TRP A 111 5.30 4.87 -13.96
C TRP A 111 5.27 5.89 -15.10
N GLU A 112 6.15 5.75 -16.08
CA GLU A 112 6.19 6.66 -17.24
C GLU A 112 4.87 6.65 -18.01
N ARG A 113 4.28 5.47 -18.20
CA ARG A 113 3.00 5.35 -18.88
C ARG A 113 1.89 6.05 -18.12
N LEU A 114 1.87 5.88 -16.78
CA LEU A 114 0.91 6.55 -15.90
C LEU A 114 1.07 8.07 -15.94
N GLU A 115 2.30 8.56 -15.88
CA GLU A 115 2.61 10.00 -15.99
C GLU A 115 2.15 10.59 -17.33
N LYS A 116 2.44 9.91 -18.43
CA LYS A 116 2.00 10.31 -19.79
C LYS A 116 0.47 10.35 -19.88
N ARG A 117 -0.21 9.34 -19.34
CA ARG A 117 -1.67 9.31 -19.33
C ARG A 117 -2.27 10.44 -18.52
N VAL A 118 -1.76 10.70 -17.32
CA VAL A 118 -2.22 11.82 -16.49
C VAL A 118 -2.05 13.15 -17.20
N ALA A 119 -0.90 13.38 -17.84
CA ALA A 119 -0.63 14.62 -18.59
C ALA A 119 -1.60 14.78 -19.79
N ALA A 120 -1.86 13.70 -20.52
CA ALA A 120 -2.81 13.70 -21.64
C ALA A 120 -4.23 14.03 -21.19
N ASP A 121 -4.68 13.43 -20.08
CA ASP A 121 -6.03 13.65 -19.56
C ASP A 121 -6.16 15.03 -18.91
N GLN A 122 -5.11 15.56 -18.27
CA GLN A 122 -5.10 16.96 -17.80
C GLN A 122 -5.29 17.96 -18.94
N ALA A 123 -4.64 17.73 -20.07
CA ALA A 123 -4.78 18.56 -21.25
C ALA A 123 -6.17 18.46 -21.89
N SER A 124 -6.72 17.23 -21.97
CA SER A 124 -7.98 16.96 -22.66
C SER A 124 -9.21 17.39 -21.87
N TYR A 125 -9.24 17.07 -20.55
CA TYR A 125 -10.46 17.25 -19.73
C TYR A 125 -10.45 18.53 -18.91
N ARG A 126 -9.32 19.27 -18.87
CA ARG A 126 -9.15 20.49 -18.06
C ARG A 126 -9.57 20.28 -16.59
N ILE A 127 -9.34 19.09 -16.05
CA ILE A 127 -9.68 18.76 -14.67
C ILE A 127 -8.58 19.32 -13.76
N PRO A 128 -8.85 20.35 -12.96
CA PRO A 128 -7.88 20.88 -12.02
C PRO A 128 -7.55 19.80 -10.97
N LYS A 129 -6.27 19.67 -10.62
CA LYS A 129 -5.78 18.73 -9.59
C LYS A 129 -5.94 17.25 -9.94
N LEU A 130 -6.01 16.89 -11.22
CA LEU A 130 -5.89 15.50 -11.63
C LEU A 130 -4.50 14.98 -11.23
N ALA A 131 -4.46 13.84 -10.55
CA ALA A 131 -3.23 13.26 -10.02
C ALA A 131 -3.17 11.76 -10.27
N MET A 132 -1.97 11.20 -10.30
CA MET A 132 -1.76 9.75 -10.44
C MET A 132 -2.52 8.92 -9.39
N SER A 133 -2.70 9.47 -8.19
CA SER A 133 -3.46 8.82 -7.13
C SER A 133 -4.88 8.42 -7.53
N HIS A 134 -5.55 9.19 -8.41
CA HIS A 134 -6.90 8.86 -8.87
C HIS A 134 -6.90 7.61 -9.76
N TYR A 135 -5.89 7.43 -10.60
CA TYR A 135 -5.73 6.26 -11.46
C TYR A 135 -5.36 5.02 -10.65
N ILE A 136 -4.37 5.17 -9.76
CA ILE A 136 -3.93 4.09 -8.87
C ILE A 136 -5.07 3.62 -7.97
N ASN A 137 -5.83 4.56 -7.38
CA ASN A 137 -6.99 4.23 -6.57
C ASN A 137 -8.05 3.47 -7.36
N ALA A 138 -8.39 3.93 -8.58
CA ALA A 138 -9.36 3.27 -9.44
C ALA A 138 -8.89 1.86 -9.87
N ALA A 139 -7.62 1.71 -10.22
CA ALA A 139 -7.04 0.42 -10.59
C ALA A 139 -7.07 -0.57 -9.40
N LEU A 140 -6.63 -0.13 -8.23
CA LEU A 140 -6.60 -0.97 -7.03
C LEU A 140 -8.00 -1.27 -6.46
N ASP A 141 -8.99 -0.42 -6.73
CA ASP A 141 -10.40 -0.72 -6.40
C ASP A 141 -10.97 -1.89 -7.21
N ARG A 142 -10.36 -2.23 -8.33
CA ARG A 142 -10.75 -3.33 -9.23
C ARG A 142 -10.01 -4.64 -8.94
N VAL A 143 -9.04 -4.64 -8.05
CA VAL A 143 -8.37 -5.89 -7.63
C VAL A 143 -9.41 -6.88 -7.09
N PRO A 144 -9.38 -8.15 -7.54
CA PRO A 144 -10.33 -9.15 -7.07
C PRO A 144 -10.39 -9.25 -5.55
N ALA A 145 -11.59 -9.39 -5.01
CA ALA A 145 -11.77 -9.57 -3.56
C ALA A 145 -11.43 -10.99 -3.11
N ASP A 146 -11.45 -11.95 -4.04
CA ASP A 146 -11.00 -13.31 -3.80
C ASP A 146 -9.48 -13.38 -3.82
N ALA A 147 -8.91 -14.02 -2.80
CA ALA A 147 -7.46 -14.10 -2.64
C ALA A 147 -6.79 -15.00 -3.68
N ALA A 148 -7.49 -16.02 -4.21
CA ALA A 148 -6.94 -16.91 -5.22
C ALA A 148 -6.88 -16.21 -6.58
N GLU A 149 -7.93 -15.50 -6.96
CA GLU A 149 -7.96 -14.69 -8.17
C GLU A 149 -6.91 -13.56 -8.12
N ALA A 150 -6.80 -12.87 -6.98
CA ALA A 150 -5.77 -11.85 -6.77
C ALA A 150 -4.36 -12.44 -6.85
N ALA A 151 -4.13 -13.62 -6.27
CA ALA A 151 -2.85 -14.31 -6.36
C ALA A 151 -2.53 -14.73 -7.80
N GLN A 152 -3.52 -15.22 -8.55
CA GLN A 152 -3.33 -15.59 -9.95
C GLN A 152 -2.92 -14.37 -10.78
N MET A 153 -3.62 -13.25 -10.66
CA MET A 153 -3.27 -12.00 -11.34
C MET A 153 -1.83 -11.56 -11.04
N GLY A 154 -1.39 -11.67 -9.78
CA GLY A 154 -0.01 -11.35 -9.40
C GLY A 154 1.01 -12.34 -9.98
N GLN A 155 0.67 -13.62 -10.07
CA GLN A 155 1.53 -14.65 -10.68
C GLN A 155 1.68 -14.47 -12.18
N ASP A 156 0.59 -14.17 -12.87
CA ASP A 156 0.60 -13.92 -14.32
C ASP A 156 1.50 -12.72 -14.65
N GLN A 157 1.42 -11.68 -13.84
CA GLN A 157 2.31 -10.53 -13.96
C GLN A 157 3.76 -10.89 -13.69
N LEU A 158 4.06 -11.68 -12.67
CA LEU A 158 5.41 -12.15 -12.38
C LEU A 158 5.96 -13.01 -13.54
N ALA A 159 5.14 -13.90 -14.07
CA ALA A 159 5.50 -14.75 -15.20
C ALA A 159 5.79 -13.94 -16.47
N SER A 160 5.04 -12.87 -16.71
CA SER A 160 5.22 -11.99 -17.87
C SER A 160 6.53 -11.19 -17.82
N GLN A 161 7.09 -10.96 -16.65
CA GLN A 161 8.36 -10.24 -16.47
C GLN A 161 9.61 -11.06 -16.80
N GLY A 162 9.47 -12.37 -16.97
CA GLY A 162 10.58 -13.28 -17.30
C GLY A 162 11.62 -13.40 -16.18
N LEU A 163 12.83 -13.87 -16.56
CA LEU A 163 13.92 -14.13 -15.61
C LEU A 163 14.59 -12.86 -15.03
N ARG A 164 14.39 -11.72 -15.68
CA ARG A 164 15.02 -10.47 -15.26
C ARG A 164 13.91 -9.44 -14.93
N PRO A 165 13.61 -9.26 -13.63
CA PRO A 165 12.60 -8.28 -13.26
C PRO A 165 13.03 -6.88 -13.72
N PRO A 166 12.09 -6.07 -14.24
CA PRO A 166 12.39 -4.71 -14.64
C PRO A 166 12.77 -3.85 -13.44
N ALA A 167 13.55 -2.80 -13.69
CA ALA A 167 13.81 -1.78 -12.68
C ALA A 167 12.48 -1.27 -12.11
N SER A 168 12.40 -1.19 -10.80
CA SER A 168 11.17 -0.75 -10.12
C SER A 168 11.44 0.39 -9.16
N ARG A 169 10.53 1.37 -9.15
CA ARG A 169 10.57 2.54 -8.28
C ARG A 169 9.41 2.49 -7.29
N SER A 170 9.70 2.81 -6.04
CA SER A 170 8.66 3.03 -5.02
C SER A 170 8.31 4.51 -4.98
N SER A 171 7.04 4.82 -4.94
CA SER A 171 6.56 6.20 -4.80
C SER A 171 5.37 6.28 -3.86
N GLY A 172 5.32 7.39 -3.11
CA GLY A 172 4.18 7.72 -2.28
C GLY A 172 2.99 8.17 -3.13
N THR A 173 1.83 7.63 -2.83
CA THR A 173 0.54 8.02 -3.40
C THR A 173 -0.48 8.19 -2.28
N ARG A 174 -1.72 8.47 -2.63
CA ARG A 174 -2.84 8.44 -1.68
C ARG A 174 -3.93 7.52 -2.20
N LEU A 175 -4.49 6.72 -1.31
CA LEU A 175 -5.64 5.89 -1.60
C LEU A 175 -6.82 6.30 -0.73
N HIS A 176 -8.02 6.17 -1.29
CA HIS A 176 -9.22 6.30 -0.47
C HIS A 176 -9.27 5.18 0.57
N ARG A 177 -9.75 5.52 1.79
CA ARG A 177 -9.75 4.63 2.96
C ARG A 177 -10.34 3.24 2.71
N ASP A 178 -11.34 3.13 1.83
CA ASP A 178 -11.97 1.83 1.52
C ASP A 178 -11.05 0.94 0.69
N VAL A 179 -10.34 1.53 -0.28
CA VAL A 179 -9.33 0.82 -1.09
C VAL A 179 -8.11 0.50 -0.23
N LEU A 180 -7.66 1.45 0.59
CA LEU A 180 -6.53 1.26 1.50
C LEU A 180 -6.76 0.08 2.45
N LYS A 181 -7.90 0.03 3.15
CA LYS A 181 -8.24 -1.09 4.04
C LYS A 181 -8.18 -2.44 3.34
N ARG A 182 -8.62 -2.50 2.09
CA ARG A 182 -8.55 -3.72 1.29
C ARG A 182 -7.11 -4.08 0.95
N MET A 183 -6.30 -3.11 0.53
CA MET A 183 -4.88 -3.33 0.23
C MET A 183 -4.06 -3.74 1.47
N GLU A 184 -4.40 -3.28 2.66
CA GLU A 184 -3.77 -3.68 3.92
C GLU A 184 -4.11 -5.13 4.32
N LEU A 185 -5.28 -5.61 3.96
CA LEU A 185 -5.71 -7.00 4.23
C LEU A 185 -5.11 -8.01 3.24
N LEU A 186 -4.86 -7.60 2.00
CA LEU A 186 -4.35 -8.47 0.93
C LEU A 186 -3.06 -9.22 1.29
N PRO A 187 -2.03 -8.63 1.90
CA PRO A 187 -0.81 -9.36 2.27
C PRO A 187 -1.07 -10.53 3.22
N VAL A 188 -2.04 -10.37 4.12
CA VAL A 188 -2.44 -11.43 5.06
C VAL A 188 -3.18 -12.54 4.31
N GLN A 189 -4.08 -12.17 3.40
CA GLN A 189 -4.83 -13.12 2.59
C GLN A 189 -3.92 -13.91 1.65
N LEU A 190 -3.00 -13.25 0.96
CA LEU A 190 -2.01 -13.87 0.08
C LEU A 190 -1.09 -14.83 0.85
N ARG A 191 -0.67 -14.48 2.07
CA ARG A 191 0.10 -15.40 2.93
C ARG A 191 -0.70 -16.64 3.32
N ARG A 192 -1.98 -16.48 3.67
CA ARG A 192 -2.86 -17.61 3.98
C ARG A 192 -3.10 -18.53 2.79
N ALA A 193 -3.09 -17.97 1.58
CA ALA A 193 -3.13 -18.72 0.32
C ALA A 193 -1.76 -19.30 -0.10
N ALA A 194 -0.75 -19.30 0.80
CA ALA A 194 0.62 -19.74 0.53
C ALA A 194 1.30 -19.03 -0.66
N ARG A 195 0.97 -17.77 -0.90
CA ARG A 195 1.49 -16.94 -1.99
C ARG A 195 2.09 -15.61 -1.48
N PRO A 196 3.15 -15.65 -0.64
CA PRO A 196 3.80 -14.44 -0.15
C PRO A 196 4.55 -13.71 -1.27
N GLY A 197 4.73 -12.39 -1.10
CA GLY A 197 5.56 -11.60 -2.00
C GLY A 197 4.88 -11.11 -3.28
N LEU A 198 3.66 -11.53 -3.59
CA LEU A 198 2.96 -11.17 -4.84
C LEU A 198 2.33 -9.77 -4.83
N LEU A 199 2.28 -9.07 -3.70
CA LEU A 199 1.55 -7.80 -3.59
C LEU A 199 2.02 -6.76 -4.62
N GLY A 200 3.33 -6.59 -4.79
CA GLY A 200 3.88 -5.64 -5.77
C GLY A 200 3.54 -6.00 -7.21
N HIS A 201 3.58 -7.29 -7.56
CA HIS A 201 3.20 -7.78 -8.88
C HIS A 201 1.70 -7.62 -9.12
N LEU A 202 0.86 -7.89 -8.12
CA LEU A 202 -0.57 -7.68 -8.19
C LEU A 202 -0.93 -6.20 -8.40
N GLN A 203 -0.25 -5.28 -7.70
CA GLN A 203 -0.44 -3.84 -7.90
C GLN A 203 -0.05 -3.42 -9.31
N ALA A 204 1.08 -3.90 -9.82
CA ALA A 204 1.54 -3.63 -11.17
C ALA A 204 0.57 -4.19 -12.22
N ALA A 205 0.08 -5.42 -12.02
CA ALA A 205 -0.92 -6.05 -12.89
C ALA A 205 -2.21 -5.22 -12.96
N ALA A 206 -2.75 -4.85 -11.80
CA ALA A 206 -4.00 -4.09 -11.73
C ALA A 206 -3.89 -2.74 -12.45
N ILE A 207 -2.76 -2.03 -12.27
CA ILE A 207 -2.53 -0.74 -12.93
C ILE A 207 -2.30 -0.93 -14.43
N ALA A 208 -1.55 -1.95 -14.85
CA ALA A 208 -1.31 -2.24 -16.26
C ALA A 208 -2.61 -2.56 -17.00
N VAL A 209 -3.44 -3.46 -16.45
CA VAL A 209 -4.75 -3.81 -17.01
C VAL A 209 -5.65 -2.58 -17.12
N PHE A 210 -5.71 -1.80 -16.04
CA PHE A 210 -6.50 -0.57 -15.99
C PHE A 210 -6.08 0.45 -17.06
N LEU A 211 -4.78 0.68 -17.24
CA LEU A 211 -4.28 1.58 -18.27
C LEU A 211 -4.55 1.03 -19.69
N ASN A 212 -4.42 -0.29 -19.89
CA ASN A 212 -4.75 -0.92 -21.18
C ASN A 212 -6.22 -0.68 -21.57
N GLU A 213 -7.13 -0.83 -20.61
CA GLU A 213 -8.55 -0.58 -20.84
C GLU A 213 -8.82 0.90 -21.14
N LEU A 214 -8.21 1.82 -20.40
CA LEU A 214 -8.35 3.25 -20.66
C LEU A 214 -7.77 3.68 -22.02
N ASP A 215 -6.73 3.01 -22.51
CA ASP A 215 -6.12 3.32 -23.80
C ASP A 215 -6.94 2.71 -24.96
N ALA A 216 -7.81 1.74 -24.69
CA ALA A 216 -8.69 1.10 -25.69
C ALA A 216 -10.05 1.81 -25.85
N GLU A 217 -10.44 2.70 -24.91
CA GLU A 217 -11.67 3.51 -24.95
C GLU A 217 -11.47 4.84 -25.71
#